data_6d70e745ffe67597d80dce47d410909a
#
_entry.id   6d70e745ffe67597d80dce47d410909a
#
_cell.length_a   1.000
_cell.length_b   1.000
_cell.length_c   1.000
_cell.angle_alpha   90.00
_cell.angle_beta   90.00
_cell.angle_gamma   90.00
#
_symmetry.space_group_name_H-M   'P 1'
#
loop_
_entity.id
_entity.type
_entity.pdbx_description
1 polymer ?
#
loop_
_entity_poly.entity_id
_entity_poly.type
_entity_poly.pdbx_seq_one_letter_code
_entity_poly.pdbx_strand_id
1 'polypeptide(L)' 'MSKGSSIAERGAPKIRFGTQLLHQSHLRQRLMKEISELEARMDVLERSQDQKHAATLDSYRNMILERLDILSNLLANQ' A
#
# COMPACT_ATOMS: atom_id res chain seq x y z
N MET A 1 2.28 25.07 -34.17
CA MET A 1 2.38 23.94 -34.04
C MET A 1 3.24 23.48 -33.08
N SER A 2 4.38 23.49 -33.16
CA SER A 2 5.24 23.03 -32.13
C SER A 2 5.04 23.74 -30.84
N LYS A 3 4.43 24.87 -30.88
CA LYS A 3 4.16 25.55 -29.70
C LYS A 3 3.23 24.79 -28.80
N GLY A 4 2.31 24.12 -29.33
CA GLY A 4 1.41 23.30 -28.55
C GLY A 4 2.17 22.25 -27.75
N SER A 5 3.17 21.67 -28.38
CA SER A 5 3.99 20.67 -27.72
C SER A 5 4.71 21.27 -26.56
N SER A 6 5.24 22.46 -26.74
CA SER A 6 5.98 23.11 -25.70
C SER A 6 5.11 23.37 -24.48
N ILE A 7 3.90 23.80 -24.71
CA ILE A 7 2.99 24.04 -23.62
C ILE A 7 2.66 22.74 -22.90
N ALA A 8 2.47 21.69 -23.66
CA ALA A 8 2.17 20.39 -23.08
C ALA A 8 3.33 19.92 -22.22
N GLU A 9 4.54 20.17 -22.67
CA GLU A 9 5.71 19.78 -21.92
C GLU A 9 5.79 20.49 -20.58
N ARG A 10 5.42 21.75 -20.57
CA ARG A 10 5.45 22.48 -19.32
C ARG A 10 4.43 21.96 -18.35
N GLY A 11 3.29 21.52 -18.84
CA GLY A 11 2.28 20.97 -17.98
C GLY A 11 2.62 19.58 -17.47
N ALA A 12 3.48 18.88 -18.19
CA ALA A 12 3.79 17.50 -17.84
C ALA A 12 4.27 17.32 -16.40
N PRO A 13 5.18 18.14 -15.87
CA PRO A 13 5.61 17.95 -14.49
C PRO A 13 4.49 18.04 -13.48
N LYS A 14 3.55 18.95 -13.67
CA LYS A 14 2.43 19.08 -12.78
C LYS A 14 1.52 17.85 -12.86
N ILE A 15 1.25 17.40 -14.07
CA ILE A 15 0.43 16.23 -14.28
C ILE A 15 1.09 15.02 -13.62
N ARG A 16 2.40 14.90 -13.80
CA ARG A 16 3.15 13.81 -13.26
C ARG A 16 3.08 13.80 -11.73
N PHE A 17 3.22 14.98 -11.14
CA PHE A 17 3.17 15.13 -9.70
C PHE A 17 1.79 14.72 -9.17
N GLY A 18 0.73 15.19 -9.80
CA GLY A 18 -0.61 14.81 -9.42
C GLY A 18 -0.86 13.32 -9.55
N THR A 19 -0.32 12.72 -10.60
CA THR A 19 -0.43 11.28 -10.82
C THR A 19 0.27 10.52 -9.71
N GLN A 20 1.43 10.97 -9.28
CA GLN A 20 2.17 10.34 -8.20
C GLN A 20 1.38 10.41 -6.89
N LEU A 21 0.78 11.54 -6.61
CA LEU A 21 -0.02 11.67 -5.40
C LEU A 21 -1.21 10.74 -5.40
N LEU A 22 -1.89 10.63 -6.55
CA LEU A 22 -3.01 9.72 -6.69
C LEU A 22 -2.55 8.28 -6.54
N HIS A 23 -1.42 7.97 -7.15
CA HIS A 23 -0.85 6.63 -7.07
C HIS A 23 -0.52 6.26 -5.63
N GLN A 24 0.09 7.18 -4.89
CA GLN A 24 0.42 6.95 -3.49
C GLN A 24 -0.84 6.76 -2.65
N SER A 25 -1.87 7.53 -2.94
CA SER A 25 -3.13 7.41 -2.23
C SER A 25 -3.78 6.05 -2.47
N HIS A 26 -3.79 5.59 -3.71
CA HIS A 26 -4.33 4.27 -4.04
C HIS A 26 -3.51 3.16 -3.39
N LEU A 27 -2.20 3.31 -3.43
CA LEU A 27 -1.31 2.33 -2.84
C LEU A 27 -1.53 2.24 -1.33
N ARG A 28 -1.66 3.38 -0.68
CA ARG A 28 -1.92 3.43 0.74
C ARG A 28 -3.24 2.74 1.10
N GLN A 29 -4.30 3.05 0.36
CA GLN A 29 -5.60 2.42 0.58
C GLN A 29 -5.53 0.92 0.39
N ARG A 30 -4.82 0.49 -0.63
CA ARG A 30 -4.65 -0.92 -0.92
C ARG A 30 -3.90 -1.64 0.20
N LEU A 31 -2.84 -1.01 0.69
CA LEU A 31 -2.06 -1.57 1.79
C LEU A 31 -2.91 -1.70 3.05
N MET A 32 -3.68 -0.67 3.37
CA MET A 32 -4.55 -0.69 4.53
C MET A 32 -5.60 -1.78 4.41
N LYS A 33 -6.15 -1.96 3.22
CA LYS A 33 -7.12 -3.01 2.99
C LYS A 33 -6.49 -4.39 3.16
N GLU A 34 -5.29 -4.58 2.60
CA GLU A 34 -4.58 -5.85 2.73
C GLU A 34 -4.26 -6.17 4.18
N ILE A 35 -3.82 -5.18 4.93
CA ILE A 35 -3.52 -5.36 6.34
C ILE A 35 -4.80 -5.77 7.09
N SER A 36 -5.90 -5.09 6.82
CA SER A 36 -7.16 -5.40 7.46
C SER A 36 -7.62 -6.82 7.15
N GLU A 37 -7.46 -7.26 5.91
CA GLU A 37 -7.82 -8.61 5.50
C GLU A 37 -6.93 -9.66 6.17
N LEU A 38 -5.65 -9.37 6.29
CA LEU A 38 -4.73 -10.27 6.95
C LEU A 38 -5.03 -10.38 8.44
N GLU A 39 -5.35 -9.26 9.06
CA GLU A 39 -5.73 -9.25 10.47
C GLU A 39 -7.01 -10.06 10.72
N ALA A 40 -7.96 -9.96 9.81
CA ALA A 40 -9.20 -10.74 9.92
C ALA A 40 -8.91 -12.23 9.84
N ARG A 41 -8.01 -12.63 8.93
CA ARG A 41 -7.63 -14.04 8.80
C ARG A 41 -6.89 -14.54 10.03
N MET A 42 -5.99 -13.71 10.58
CA MET A 42 -5.30 -14.05 11.81
C MET A 42 -6.28 -14.27 12.95
N ASP A 43 -7.26 -13.40 13.05
CA ASP A 43 -8.26 -13.48 14.09
C ASP A 43 -9.01 -14.81 14.05
N VAL A 44 -9.39 -15.24 12.85
CA VAL A 44 -10.07 -16.53 12.68
C VAL A 44 -9.16 -17.67 13.11
N LEU A 45 -7.89 -17.64 12.72
CA LEU A 45 -6.95 -18.69 13.07
C LEU A 45 -6.66 -18.72 14.56
N GLU A 46 -6.57 -17.55 15.19
CA GLU A 46 -6.32 -17.46 16.62
C GLU A 46 -7.49 -18.01 17.41
N ARG A 47 -8.71 -17.82 16.92
CA ARG A 47 -9.89 -18.35 17.58
C ARG A 47 -9.95 -19.85 17.54
N SER A 48 -9.39 -20.46 16.51
CA SER A 48 -9.41 -21.90 16.39
C SER A 48 -8.53 -22.59 17.43
N GLN A 49 -7.55 -21.86 17.96
CA GLN A 49 -6.65 -22.38 19.00
C GLN A 49 -5.92 -23.65 18.59
N ASP A 50 -5.72 -23.82 17.30
CA ASP A 50 -5.06 -24.99 16.76
C ASP A 50 -3.59 -24.66 16.52
N GLN A 51 -2.70 -25.42 17.16
CA GLN A 51 -1.26 -25.21 17.02
C GLN A 51 -0.76 -25.38 15.60
N LYS A 52 -1.51 -26.06 14.76
CA LYS A 52 -1.15 -26.20 13.36
C LYS A 52 -1.06 -24.85 12.66
N HIS A 53 -1.74 -23.86 13.20
CA HIS A 53 -1.80 -22.55 12.56
C HIS A 53 -0.68 -21.61 13.00
N ALA A 54 0.20 -22.05 13.89
CA ALA A 54 1.26 -21.18 14.41
C ALA A 54 2.14 -20.61 13.31
N ALA A 55 2.60 -21.46 12.40
CA ALA A 55 3.45 -21.02 11.31
C ALA A 55 2.70 -20.08 10.35
N THR A 56 1.42 -20.37 10.11
CA THR A 56 0.59 -19.53 9.26
C THR A 56 0.36 -18.17 9.90
N LEU A 57 0.15 -18.14 11.21
CA LEU A 57 -0.01 -16.88 11.93
C LEU A 57 1.27 -16.04 11.83
N ASP A 58 2.43 -16.67 11.98
CA ASP A 58 3.70 -15.97 11.84
C ASP A 58 3.86 -15.39 10.45
N SER A 59 3.48 -16.16 9.42
CA SER A 59 3.53 -15.67 8.05
C SER A 59 2.64 -14.45 7.87
N TYR A 60 1.43 -14.50 8.39
CA TYR A 60 0.52 -13.35 8.31
C TYR A 60 1.08 -12.15 9.05
N ARG A 61 1.65 -12.35 10.23
CA ARG A 61 2.27 -11.25 10.97
C ARG A 61 3.39 -10.60 10.17
N ASN A 62 4.23 -11.42 9.55
CA ASN A 62 5.31 -10.89 8.74
C ASN A 62 4.79 -10.11 7.54
N MET A 63 3.74 -10.61 6.91
CA MET A 63 3.11 -9.90 5.78
C MET A 63 2.55 -8.57 6.22
N ILE A 64 1.93 -8.52 7.39
CA ILE A 64 1.40 -7.27 7.94
C ILE A 64 2.54 -6.30 8.23
N LEU A 65 3.60 -6.78 8.87
CA LEU A 65 4.75 -5.93 9.20
C LEU A 65 5.40 -5.35 7.95
N GLU A 66 5.52 -6.15 6.89
CA GLU A 66 6.06 -5.67 5.64
C GLU A 66 5.21 -4.55 5.06
N ARG A 67 3.89 -4.72 5.10
CA ARG A 67 2.97 -3.72 4.57
C ARG A 67 2.94 -2.47 5.42
N LEU A 68 3.04 -2.63 6.74
CA LEU A 68 3.13 -1.47 7.63
C LEU A 68 4.41 -0.68 7.38
N ASP A 69 5.51 -1.37 7.10
CA ASP A 69 6.76 -0.72 6.78
C ASP A 69 6.65 0.09 5.49
N ILE A 70 6.06 -0.50 4.46
CA ILE A 70 5.83 0.20 3.20
C ILE A 70 4.94 1.42 3.43
N LEU A 71 3.87 1.24 4.19
CA LEU A 71 2.94 2.32 4.49
C LEU A 71 3.63 3.44 5.23
N SER A 72 4.45 3.10 6.22
CA SER A 72 5.21 4.08 6.98
C SER A 72 6.14 4.89 6.08
N ASN A 73 6.81 4.22 5.14
CA ASN A 73 7.70 4.88 4.20
C ASN A 73 6.93 5.81 3.27
N LEU A 74 5.75 5.41 2.83
CA LEU A 74 4.92 6.26 2.00
C LEU A 74 4.51 7.52 2.73
N LEU A 75 4.13 7.38 4.00
CA LEU A 75 3.73 8.53 4.81
C LEU A 75 4.90 9.45 5.10
N ALA A 76 6.07 8.88 5.32
CA ALA A 76 7.26 9.68 5.61
C ALA A 76 7.72 10.48 4.40
N ASN A 77 7.41 10.02 3.20
CA ASN A 77 7.84 10.68 1.98
C ASN A 77 6.85 11.70 1.45
N GLN A 78 5.83 11.99 2.19
CA GLN A 78 4.90 13.07 1.85
C GLN A 78 5.35 14.41 2.46
#